data_fbff1ec24788327b08b6c19f755baede
#
_entry.id   fbff1ec24788327b08b6c19f755baede
#
_cell.length_a   1.000
_cell.length_b   1.000
_cell.length_c   1.000
_cell.angle_alpha   90.00
_cell.angle_beta   90.00
_cell.angle_gamma   90.00
#
_symmetry.space_group_name_H-M   'P 1'
#
loop_
_entity.id
_entity.type
_entity.pdbx_description
1 polymer ?
#
loop_
_entity_poly.entity_id
_entity_poly.type
_entity_poly.pdbx_seq_one_letter_code
_entity_poly.pdbx_strand_id
1 'polypeptide(L)'
;MYSFIAGEVMPRSTVQSEHMQIIDQHILDARIEGINLTSGTLQEEMGNSIVLFVFLRHFGCLFSKEMVIDAKKMMEENPFAPKPIFFYQGTVKDGQSFFDKYWPQARAIADLNQRFYKAFSVKSGGMKEMFGPDVWKCGLRAAAKGLIIGKPIGDPFTLTSTLLAQRNLILWNHQSSHAGDLPDLSKLEHFPQFASTVYSVPR
;
A
#
# COMPACT_ATOMS: atom_id res chain seq x y z
N MET A 1 2.76 39.51 -38.13
CA MET A 1 3.02 38.14 -38.63
C MET A 1 3.41 37.32 -37.41
N TYR A 2 2.44 36.74 -36.70
CA TYR A 2 2.65 35.97 -35.48
C TYR A 2 2.54 34.48 -35.85
N SER A 3 3.64 33.78 -35.70
CA SER A 3 3.74 32.34 -35.92
C SER A 3 3.12 31.62 -34.74
N PHE A 4 2.03 30.87 -34.95
CA PHE A 4 1.48 29.91 -33.98
C PHE A 4 2.35 28.67 -33.97
N ILE A 5 3.01 28.41 -32.85
CA ILE A 5 3.67 27.12 -32.58
C ILE A 5 2.59 26.16 -32.13
N ALA A 6 2.42 25.09 -32.91
CA ALA A 6 1.48 23.99 -32.61
C ALA A 6 1.85 23.33 -31.29
N GLY A 7 0.90 23.33 -30.34
CA GLY A 7 1.02 22.61 -29.09
C GLY A 7 1.03 21.10 -29.36
N GLU A 8 2.06 20.43 -28.92
CA GLU A 8 2.10 18.97 -28.83
C GLU A 8 0.95 18.51 -27.92
N VAL A 9 -0.02 17.86 -28.56
CA VAL A 9 -1.07 17.12 -27.84
C VAL A 9 -0.38 15.91 -27.22
N MET A 10 -0.21 15.92 -25.90
CA MET A 10 0.22 14.73 -25.18
C MET A 10 -0.68 13.54 -25.56
N PRO A 11 -0.11 12.35 -25.81
CA PRO A 11 -0.91 11.17 -26.12
C PRO A 11 -1.84 10.92 -24.94
N ARG A 12 -3.13 10.84 -25.21
CA ARG A 12 -4.13 10.31 -24.27
C ARG A 12 -3.66 8.90 -23.91
N SER A 13 -3.03 8.77 -22.73
CA SER A 13 -2.83 7.46 -22.15
C SER A 13 -4.21 6.82 -22.09
N THR A 14 -4.34 5.70 -22.77
CA THR A 14 -5.50 4.83 -22.76
C THR A 14 -5.75 4.45 -21.30
N VAL A 15 -6.63 5.18 -20.63
CA VAL A 15 -7.25 4.72 -19.39
C VAL A 15 -8.12 3.57 -19.87
N GLN A 16 -7.57 2.37 -19.82
CA GLN A 16 -8.36 1.16 -19.95
C GLN A 16 -9.46 1.30 -18.91
N SER A 17 -10.69 1.11 -19.34
CA SER A 17 -11.89 1.00 -18.50
C SER A 17 -11.80 -0.32 -17.70
N GLU A 18 -10.77 -0.43 -16.84
CA GLU A 18 -10.70 -1.46 -15.82
C GLU A 18 -11.80 -1.14 -14.83
N HIS A 19 -12.63 -2.12 -14.56
CA HIS A 19 -13.74 -2.07 -13.63
C HIS A 19 -13.30 -1.40 -12.34
N MET A 20 -13.85 -0.22 -12.02
CA MET A 20 -13.61 0.45 -10.75
C MET A 20 -14.00 -0.53 -9.64
N GLN A 21 -13.02 -1.00 -8.90
CA GLN A 21 -13.26 -1.94 -7.81
C GLN A 21 -13.77 -1.15 -6.61
N ILE A 22 -14.95 -1.55 -6.13
CA ILE A 22 -15.61 -0.92 -4.99
C ILE A 22 -15.27 -1.72 -3.74
N ILE A 23 -14.93 -1.01 -2.67
CA ILE A 23 -14.76 -1.59 -1.34
C ILE A 23 -16.13 -1.78 -0.72
N ASP A 24 -16.43 -2.99 -0.31
CA ASP A 24 -17.71 -3.31 0.35
C ASP A 24 -17.92 -2.49 1.63
N GLN A 25 -19.15 -1.99 1.84
CA GLN A 25 -19.45 -1.14 2.98
C GLN A 25 -19.19 -1.84 4.32
N HIS A 26 -19.44 -3.15 4.43
CA HIS A 26 -19.16 -3.89 5.67
C HIS A 26 -17.66 -3.94 6.03
N ILE A 27 -16.76 -3.79 5.03
CA ILE A 27 -15.32 -3.67 5.25
C ILE A 27 -14.96 -2.26 5.70
N LEU A 28 -15.59 -1.24 5.12
CA LEU A 28 -15.42 0.15 5.54
C LEU A 28 -15.92 0.39 6.96
N ASP A 29 -17.04 -0.22 7.34
CA ASP A 29 -17.62 -0.14 8.69
C ASP A 29 -16.91 -1.05 9.71
N ALA A 30 -15.97 -1.85 9.28
CA ALA A 30 -15.25 -2.75 10.16
C ALA A 30 -14.39 -1.97 11.17
N ARG A 31 -14.59 -2.26 12.47
CA ARG A 31 -13.75 -1.69 13.53
C ARG A 31 -12.30 -2.13 13.36
N ILE A 32 -11.41 -1.19 13.58
CA ILE A 32 -9.97 -1.39 13.46
C ILE A 32 -9.30 -1.17 14.82
N GLU A 33 -8.17 -1.85 15.01
CA GLU A 33 -7.24 -1.60 16.11
C GLU A 33 -5.81 -1.66 15.57
N GLY A 34 -4.88 -0.98 16.23
CA GLY A 34 -3.49 -0.95 15.76
C GLY A 34 -2.69 0.19 16.35
N ILE A 35 -1.84 0.79 15.55
CA ILE A 35 -0.84 1.76 15.96
C ILE A 35 -1.12 3.11 15.29
N ASN A 36 -1.09 4.18 16.08
CA ASN A 36 -1.29 5.56 15.63
C ASN A 36 -2.57 5.77 14.81
N LEU A 37 -3.60 4.98 15.06
CA LEU A 37 -4.90 5.09 14.41
C LEU A 37 -5.82 6.04 15.16
N THR A 38 -6.70 6.70 14.43
CA THR A 38 -7.91 7.28 15.01
C THR A 38 -8.82 6.11 15.43
N SER A 39 -9.41 6.16 16.61
CA SER A 39 -10.33 5.11 17.04
C SER A 39 -11.58 5.07 16.16
N GLY A 40 -12.01 3.86 15.76
CA GLY A 40 -13.22 3.73 14.96
C GLY A 40 -13.18 2.64 13.91
N THR A 41 -13.71 2.98 12.74
CA THR A 41 -13.82 2.09 11.58
C THR A 41 -12.73 2.39 10.55
N LEU A 42 -12.58 1.49 9.56
CA LEU A 42 -11.68 1.74 8.45
C LEU A 42 -12.05 3.01 7.69
N GLN A 43 -13.34 3.27 7.49
CA GLN A 43 -13.83 4.48 6.81
C GLN A 43 -13.46 5.76 7.56
N GLU A 44 -13.61 5.77 8.88
CA GLU A 44 -13.24 6.92 9.71
C GLU A 44 -11.73 7.18 9.65
N GLU A 45 -10.91 6.12 9.66
CA GLU A 45 -9.46 6.20 9.56
C GLU A 45 -9.00 6.72 8.19
N MET A 46 -9.67 6.34 7.11
CA MET A 46 -9.39 6.84 5.75
C MET A 46 -9.79 8.31 5.60
N GLY A 47 -10.90 8.72 6.19
CA GLY A 47 -11.52 10.01 5.95
C GLY A 47 -11.92 10.20 4.48
N ASN A 48 -11.78 11.42 3.97
CA ASN A 48 -12.09 11.75 2.56
C ASN A 48 -10.85 11.82 1.65
N SER A 49 -9.67 11.62 2.20
CA SER A 49 -8.40 11.73 1.49
C SER A 49 -8.10 10.45 0.68
N ILE A 50 -7.22 10.59 -0.31
CA ILE A 50 -6.60 9.41 -0.93
C ILE A 50 -5.61 8.82 0.08
N VAL A 51 -5.73 7.53 0.33
CA VAL A 51 -4.85 6.77 1.23
C VAL A 51 -4.14 5.65 0.47
N LEU A 52 -2.95 5.32 0.91
CA LEU A 52 -2.16 4.21 0.39
C LEU A 52 -2.29 3.03 1.35
N PHE A 53 -3.08 2.02 1.01
CA PHE A 53 -3.12 0.76 1.76
C PHE A 53 -1.91 -0.08 1.39
N VAL A 54 -1.21 -0.58 2.41
CA VAL A 54 -0.03 -1.42 2.25
C VAL A 54 -0.21 -2.68 3.09
N PHE A 55 -0.49 -3.80 2.42
CA PHE A 55 -0.59 -5.11 3.05
C PHE A 55 0.81 -5.72 3.15
N LEU A 56 1.35 -5.73 4.36
CA LEU A 56 2.67 -6.29 4.62
C LEU A 56 2.60 -7.82 4.62
N ARG A 57 3.68 -8.45 4.22
CA ARG A 57 3.89 -9.89 4.41
C ARG A 57 4.01 -10.18 5.91
N HIS A 58 5.00 -10.84 6.36
CA HIS A 58 5.30 -11.06 7.78
C HIS A 58 6.44 -10.14 8.27
N PHE A 59 6.52 -9.84 9.54
CA PHE A 59 7.51 -8.91 10.09
C PHE A 59 8.98 -9.36 10.00
N GLY A 60 9.22 -10.66 9.86
CA GLY A 60 10.57 -11.17 9.59
C GLY A 60 11.07 -10.90 8.18
N CYS A 61 10.18 -10.54 7.25
CA CYS A 61 10.50 -10.34 5.85
C CYS A 61 11.29 -9.04 5.62
N LEU A 62 12.41 -9.12 4.91
CA LEU A 62 13.18 -7.94 4.54
C LEU A 62 12.41 -7.00 3.59
N PHE A 63 11.54 -7.55 2.74
CA PHE A 63 10.71 -6.75 1.82
C PHE A 63 9.59 -5.99 2.54
N SER A 64 9.03 -6.52 3.64
CA SER A 64 8.12 -5.76 4.50
C SER A 64 8.81 -4.58 5.16
N LYS A 65 10.06 -4.75 5.58
CA LYS A 65 10.88 -3.68 6.15
C LYS A 65 11.24 -2.63 5.10
N GLU A 66 11.65 -3.08 3.91
CA GLU A 66 11.95 -2.21 2.77
C GLU A 66 10.74 -1.36 2.42
N MET A 67 9.54 -1.96 2.33
CA MET A 67 8.31 -1.26 2.00
C MET A 67 7.96 -0.15 3.02
N VAL A 68 8.15 -0.41 4.32
CA VAL A 68 7.92 0.60 5.37
C VAL A 68 8.92 1.75 5.27
N ILE A 69 10.20 1.44 5.01
CA ILE A 69 11.25 2.45 4.86
C ILE A 69 11.02 3.30 3.59
N ASP A 70 10.67 2.68 2.48
CA ASP A 70 10.42 3.38 1.23
C ASP A 70 9.17 4.25 1.32
N ALA A 71 8.10 3.80 2.00
CA ALA A 71 6.92 4.61 2.26
C ALA A 71 7.21 5.79 3.21
N LYS A 72 8.04 5.58 4.23
CA LYS A 72 8.51 6.67 5.09
C LYS A 72 9.27 7.72 4.29
N LYS A 73 10.21 7.29 3.45
CA LYS A 73 10.99 8.17 2.59
C LYS A 73 10.08 8.97 1.65
N MET A 74 9.10 8.32 1.00
CA MET A 74 8.11 9.00 0.16
C MET A 74 7.40 10.14 0.91
N MET A 75 6.98 9.90 2.16
CA MET A 75 6.31 10.92 2.99
C MET A 75 7.23 12.05 3.43
N GLU A 76 8.52 11.77 3.63
CA GLU A 76 9.55 12.78 3.97
C GLU A 76 9.87 13.67 2.76
N GLU A 77 9.92 13.10 1.55
CA GLU A 77 10.20 13.82 0.31
C GLU A 77 8.99 14.59 -0.21
N ASN A 78 7.77 14.05 -0.02
CA ASN A 78 6.52 14.71 -0.42
C ASN A 78 5.42 14.57 0.65
N PRO A 79 5.25 15.57 1.52
CA PRO A 79 4.19 15.57 2.55
C PRO A 79 2.75 15.52 2.00
N PHE A 80 2.56 15.77 0.70
CA PHE A 80 1.27 15.69 0.02
C PHE A 80 1.02 14.34 -0.64
N ALA A 81 1.98 13.41 -0.58
CA ALA A 81 1.78 12.05 -1.07
C ALA A 81 0.62 11.35 -0.34
N PRO A 82 -0.03 10.35 -0.96
CA PRO A 82 -1.07 9.55 -0.31
C PRO A 82 -0.55 8.92 0.98
N LYS A 83 -1.21 9.23 2.11
CA LYS A 83 -0.76 8.78 3.43
C LYS A 83 -0.91 7.27 3.58
N PRO A 84 0.15 6.53 3.93
CA PRO A 84 0.07 5.09 4.07
C PRO A 84 -0.68 4.67 5.33
N ILE A 85 -1.46 3.60 5.19
CA ILE A 85 -2.04 2.79 6.25
C ILE A 85 -1.56 1.36 6.02
N PHE A 86 -0.74 0.86 6.93
CA PHE A 86 -0.21 -0.50 6.84
C PHE A 86 -1.19 -1.49 7.43
N PHE A 87 -1.31 -2.66 6.81
CA PHE A 87 -1.99 -3.82 7.37
C PHE A 87 -0.96 -4.89 7.67
N TYR A 88 -1.05 -5.54 8.84
CA TYR A 88 -0.10 -6.57 9.25
C TYR A 88 -0.78 -7.71 10.00
N GLN A 89 -0.20 -8.90 9.89
CA GLN A 89 -0.70 -10.15 10.45
C GLN A 89 -0.08 -10.41 11.81
N GLY A 90 -0.48 -9.66 12.82
CA GLY A 90 0.06 -9.77 14.17
C GLY A 90 -0.81 -9.05 15.18
N THR A 91 -0.45 -9.16 16.45
CA THR A 91 -1.08 -8.39 17.53
C THR A 91 -0.62 -6.93 17.51
N VAL A 92 -1.35 -6.05 18.20
CA VAL A 92 -0.92 -4.64 18.36
C VAL A 92 0.47 -4.55 18.96
N LYS A 93 0.81 -5.44 19.91
CA LYS A 93 2.14 -5.51 20.53
C LYS A 93 3.24 -5.87 19.54
N ASP A 94 2.97 -6.82 18.64
CA ASP A 94 3.92 -7.20 17.58
C ASP A 94 4.17 -6.02 16.64
N GLY A 95 3.08 -5.34 16.25
CA GLY A 95 3.14 -4.15 15.43
C GLY A 95 3.93 -3.03 16.11
N GLN A 96 3.66 -2.72 17.39
CA GLN A 96 4.40 -1.71 18.13
C GLN A 96 5.91 -1.99 18.08
N SER A 97 6.31 -3.24 18.41
CA SER A 97 7.73 -3.63 18.40
C SER A 97 8.39 -3.50 17.03
N PHE A 98 7.64 -3.70 15.94
CA PHE A 98 8.14 -3.58 14.58
C PHE A 98 8.21 -2.12 14.14
N PHE A 99 7.13 -1.34 14.31
CA PHE A 99 7.08 0.03 13.82
C PHE A 99 7.93 0.98 14.64
N ASP A 100 8.09 0.77 15.96
CA ASP A 100 9.04 1.55 16.78
C ASP A 100 10.47 1.52 16.22
N LYS A 101 10.83 0.40 15.58
CA LYS A 101 12.16 0.24 14.99
C LYS A 101 12.31 0.89 13.62
N TYR A 102 11.27 0.87 12.77
CA TYR A 102 11.39 1.28 11.38
C TYR A 102 10.70 2.61 11.07
N TRP A 103 9.55 2.86 11.68
CA TRP A 103 8.80 4.11 11.52
C TRP A 103 7.78 4.27 12.67
N PRO A 104 8.17 4.86 13.81
CA PRO A 104 7.30 4.99 14.99
C PRO A 104 5.99 5.75 14.75
N GLN A 105 5.94 6.64 13.75
CA GLN A 105 4.76 7.43 13.41
C GLN A 105 3.86 6.75 12.37
N ALA A 106 4.21 5.55 11.90
CA ALA A 106 3.40 4.84 10.93
C ALA A 106 2.01 4.50 11.48
N ARG A 107 0.99 4.67 10.64
CA ARG A 107 -0.39 4.23 10.91
C ARG A 107 -0.52 2.78 10.46
N ALA A 108 -0.89 1.88 11.38
CA ALA A 108 -0.90 0.46 11.07
C ALA A 108 -2.03 -0.30 11.75
N ILE A 109 -2.75 -1.11 11.00
CA ILE A 109 -3.91 -1.92 11.41
C ILE A 109 -3.46 -3.35 11.67
N ALA A 110 -3.76 -3.86 12.88
CA ALA A 110 -3.56 -5.24 13.26
C ALA A 110 -4.68 -6.10 12.65
N ASP A 111 -4.32 -7.01 11.76
CA ASP A 111 -5.25 -7.94 11.09
C ASP A 111 -4.85 -9.40 11.31
N LEU A 112 -4.80 -9.80 12.58
CA LEU A 112 -4.36 -11.15 13.00
C LEU A 112 -5.14 -12.26 12.29
N ASN A 113 -6.44 -12.05 12.04
CA ASN A 113 -7.33 -13.00 11.39
C ASN A 113 -7.39 -12.87 9.86
N GLN A 114 -6.59 -11.97 9.31
CA GLN A 114 -6.50 -11.71 7.87
C GLN A 114 -7.85 -11.35 7.20
N ARG A 115 -8.75 -10.69 7.92
CA ARG A 115 -10.07 -10.31 7.36
C ARG A 115 -9.92 -9.27 6.24
N PHE A 116 -9.06 -8.28 6.43
CA PHE A 116 -8.78 -7.28 5.40
C PHE A 116 -7.95 -7.89 4.26
N TYR A 117 -6.95 -8.75 4.57
CA TYR A 117 -6.22 -9.49 3.53
C TYR A 117 -7.16 -10.26 2.61
N LYS A 118 -8.16 -10.96 3.16
CA LYS A 118 -9.17 -11.69 2.39
C LYS A 118 -10.09 -10.75 1.61
N ALA A 119 -10.57 -9.69 2.25
CA ALA A 119 -11.49 -8.72 1.63
C ALA A 119 -10.85 -8.01 0.42
N PHE A 120 -9.56 -7.69 0.51
CA PHE A 120 -8.81 -7.06 -0.58
C PHE A 120 -8.11 -8.07 -1.50
N SER A 121 -8.43 -9.36 -1.39
CA SER A 121 -7.92 -10.44 -2.24
C SER A 121 -6.38 -10.46 -2.32
N VAL A 122 -5.71 -10.21 -1.18
CA VAL A 122 -4.26 -10.27 -1.10
C VAL A 122 -3.80 -11.69 -1.38
N LYS A 123 -2.91 -11.85 -2.35
CA LYS A 123 -2.46 -13.15 -2.84
C LYS A 123 -1.51 -13.85 -1.86
N SER A 124 -1.58 -15.17 -1.85
CA SER A 124 -0.53 -16.03 -1.31
C SER A 124 0.30 -16.61 -2.46
N GLY A 125 1.61 -16.70 -2.26
CA GLY A 125 2.52 -17.31 -3.22
C GLY A 125 2.89 -18.74 -2.82
N GLY A 126 3.43 -19.49 -3.77
CA GLY A 126 4.06 -20.78 -3.53
C GLY A 126 5.58 -20.67 -3.35
N MET A 127 6.27 -21.81 -3.42
CA MET A 127 7.74 -21.87 -3.25
C MET A 127 8.47 -21.04 -4.31
N LYS A 128 7.96 -20.98 -5.55
CA LYS A 128 8.58 -20.24 -6.65
C LYS A 128 8.52 -18.72 -6.39
N GLU A 129 7.37 -18.22 -5.94
CA GLU A 129 7.14 -16.82 -5.62
C GLU A 129 7.91 -16.37 -4.37
N MET A 130 8.28 -17.33 -3.49
CA MET A 130 9.05 -17.05 -2.27
C MET A 130 10.56 -17.12 -2.45
N PHE A 131 11.03 -18.01 -3.32
CA PHE A 131 12.46 -18.36 -3.42
C PHE A 131 13.00 -18.38 -4.85
N GLY A 132 12.24 -17.87 -5.83
CA GLY A 132 12.64 -17.81 -7.23
C GLY A 132 13.83 -16.86 -7.50
N PRO A 133 14.46 -16.94 -8.68
CA PRO A 133 15.64 -16.14 -9.03
C PRO A 133 15.41 -14.61 -8.90
N ASP A 134 14.21 -14.14 -9.20
CA ASP A 134 13.89 -12.72 -9.10
C ASP A 134 13.80 -12.26 -7.63
N VAL A 135 13.36 -13.13 -6.72
CA VAL A 135 13.37 -12.87 -5.29
C VAL A 135 14.80 -12.69 -4.77
N TRP A 136 15.76 -13.49 -5.27
CA TRP A 136 17.17 -13.36 -4.91
C TRP A 136 17.76 -12.01 -5.32
N LYS A 137 17.46 -11.55 -6.54
CA LYS A 137 17.89 -10.21 -7.02
C LYS A 137 17.34 -9.11 -6.12
N CYS A 138 16.04 -9.19 -5.79
CA CYS A 138 15.41 -8.25 -4.86
C CYS A 138 15.99 -8.35 -3.45
N GLY A 139 16.35 -9.57 -3.00
CA GLY A 139 17.01 -9.81 -1.73
C GLY A 139 18.36 -9.10 -1.63
N LEU A 140 19.17 -9.10 -2.69
CA LEU A 140 20.43 -8.36 -2.75
C LEU A 140 20.20 -6.85 -2.63
N ARG A 141 19.17 -6.31 -3.29
CA ARG A 141 18.78 -4.90 -3.17
C ARG A 141 18.45 -4.53 -1.73
N ALA A 142 17.61 -5.32 -1.07
CA ALA A 142 17.21 -5.08 0.32
C ALA A 142 18.37 -5.27 1.30
N ALA A 143 19.26 -6.24 1.07
CA ALA A 143 20.47 -6.44 1.86
C ALA A 143 21.44 -5.26 1.74
N ALA A 144 21.57 -4.65 0.57
CA ALA A 144 22.36 -3.44 0.36
C ALA A 144 21.84 -2.23 1.17
N LYS A 145 20.54 -2.22 1.54
CA LYS A 145 19.95 -1.26 2.49
C LYS A 145 20.18 -1.65 3.96
N GLY A 146 20.98 -2.68 4.25
CA GLY A 146 21.28 -3.16 5.61
C GLY A 146 20.15 -3.99 6.24
N LEU A 147 19.16 -4.43 5.45
CA LEU A 147 18.04 -5.22 5.95
C LEU A 147 18.40 -6.70 6.06
N ILE A 148 17.98 -7.32 7.16
CA ILE A 148 18.22 -8.74 7.45
C ILE A 148 16.88 -9.47 7.68
N ILE A 149 16.88 -10.75 7.38
CA ILE A 149 15.74 -11.63 7.67
C ILE A 149 15.61 -11.78 9.20
N GLY A 150 14.38 -11.72 9.69
CA GLY A 150 14.05 -11.91 11.11
C GLY A 150 13.07 -13.05 11.32
N LYS A 151 12.62 -13.20 12.57
CA LYS A 151 11.59 -14.20 12.93
C LYS A 151 10.26 -13.82 12.23
N PRO A 152 9.61 -14.73 11.51
CA PRO A 152 8.32 -14.48 10.90
C PRO A 152 7.25 -14.31 11.98
N ILE A 153 6.47 -13.22 11.88
CA ILE A 153 5.21 -13.00 12.59
C ILE A 153 4.18 -12.72 11.48
N GLY A 154 3.21 -13.59 11.34
CA GLY A 154 2.29 -13.67 10.20
C GLY A 154 2.64 -14.80 9.24
N ASP A 155 1.79 -15.01 8.23
CA ASP A 155 1.95 -16.04 7.20
C ASP A 155 3.11 -15.69 6.23
N PRO A 156 4.17 -16.51 6.17
CA PRO A 156 5.31 -16.26 5.30
C PRO A 156 4.99 -16.37 3.81
N PHE A 157 3.89 -17.02 3.44
CA PHE A 157 3.47 -17.17 2.04
C PHE A 157 2.61 -16.01 1.53
N THR A 158 2.12 -15.13 2.38
CA THR A 158 1.43 -13.92 1.95
C THR A 158 2.34 -13.04 1.11
N LEU A 159 1.83 -12.54 -0.03
CA LEU A 159 2.51 -11.55 -0.87
C LEU A 159 2.15 -10.12 -0.43
N THR A 160 2.96 -9.15 -0.80
CA THR A 160 2.64 -7.74 -0.60
C THR A 160 1.52 -7.33 -1.56
N SER A 161 0.61 -6.49 -1.10
CA SER A 161 -0.36 -5.80 -1.94
C SER A 161 -0.39 -4.33 -1.56
N THR A 162 -0.53 -3.47 -2.55
CA THR A 162 -0.55 -2.02 -2.36
C THR A 162 -1.69 -1.42 -3.18
N LEU A 163 -2.50 -0.59 -2.56
CA LEU A 163 -3.70 -0.03 -3.18
C LEU A 163 -3.78 1.46 -2.88
N LEU A 164 -4.18 2.26 -3.87
CA LEU A 164 -4.69 3.60 -3.62
C LEU A 164 -6.21 3.54 -3.50
N ALA A 165 -6.72 4.05 -2.40
CA ALA A 165 -8.15 4.08 -2.13
C ALA A 165 -8.61 5.48 -1.73
N GLN A 166 -9.83 5.83 -2.12
CA GLN A 166 -10.52 7.03 -1.65
C GLN A 166 -12.00 6.71 -1.43
N ARG A 167 -12.51 6.97 -0.23
CA ARG A 167 -13.86 6.59 0.16
C ARG A 167 -14.06 5.08 -0.06
N ASN A 168 -14.99 4.68 -0.92
CA ASN A 168 -15.26 3.29 -1.25
C ASN A 168 -14.67 2.84 -2.60
N LEU A 169 -13.77 3.62 -3.21
CA LEU A 169 -13.20 3.31 -4.52
C LEU A 169 -11.72 2.92 -4.40
N ILE A 170 -11.32 1.88 -5.11
CA ILE A 170 -9.92 1.55 -5.37
C ILE A 170 -9.53 2.24 -6.67
N LEU A 171 -8.59 3.17 -6.59
CA LEU A 171 -8.13 4.00 -7.70
C LEU A 171 -6.97 3.36 -8.46
N TRP A 172 -6.18 2.56 -7.76
CA TRP A 172 -5.03 1.84 -8.31
C TRP A 172 -4.67 0.68 -7.38
N ASN A 173 -4.10 -0.38 -7.95
CA ASN A 173 -3.58 -1.51 -7.18
C ASN A 173 -2.29 -2.08 -7.78
N HIS A 174 -1.43 -2.61 -6.92
CA HIS A 174 -0.30 -3.44 -7.27
C HIS A 174 -0.36 -4.71 -6.43
N GLN A 175 -0.58 -5.84 -7.08
CA GLN A 175 -0.55 -7.16 -6.49
C GLN A 175 0.78 -7.81 -6.83
N SER A 176 1.66 -7.97 -5.85
CA SER A 176 2.98 -8.56 -6.06
C SER A 176 2.89 -9.94 -6.74
N SER A 177 3.71 -10.15 -7.75
CA SER A 177 3.86 -11.44 -8.46
C SER A 177 4.79 -12.40 -7.73
N HIS A 178 5.69 -11.88 -6.89
CA HIS A 178 6.61 -12.62 -6.04
C HIS A 178 7.01 -11.80 -4.80
N ALA A 179 7.68 -12.42 -3.86
CA ALA A 179 7.98 -11.82 -2.55
C ALA A 179 8.71 -10.46 -2.59
N GLY A 180 9.59 -10.28 -3.56
CA GLY A 180 10.40 -9.05 -3.73
C GLY A 180 9.83 -8.04 -4.74
N ASP A 181 8.66 -8.30 -5.30
CA ASP A 181 7.97 -7.43 -6.24
C ASP A 181 7.26 -6.31 -5.47
N LEU A 182 7.97 -5.21 -5.24
CA LEU A 182 7.43 -4.03 -4.58
C LEU A 182 7.10 -2.94 -5.61
N PRO A 183 6.02 -2.17 -5.41
CA PRO A 183 5.70 -1.06 -6.28
C PRO A 183 6.75 0.06 -6.17
N ASP A 184 6.93 0.78 -7.25
CA ASP A 184 7.70 2.01 -7.27
C ASP A 184 6.85 3.16 -6.70
N LEU A 185 7.06 3.48 -5.42
CA LEU A 185 6.28 4.50 -4.72
C LEU A 185 6.52 5.92 -5.27
N SER A 186 7.64 6.18 -5.94
CA SER A 186 7.90 7.49 -6.53
C SER A 186 6.88 7.87 -7.61
N LYS A 187 6.29 6.88 -8.27
CA LYS A 187 5.22 7.09 -9.25
C LYS A 187 3.88 7.47 -8.62
N LEU A 188 3.71 7.21 -7.33
CA LEU A 188 2.49 7.53 -6.59
C LEU A 188 2.52 8.93 -5.98
N GLU A 189 3.70 9.56 -5.88
CA GLU A 189 3.87 10.91 -5.35
C GLU A 189 3.09 11.96 -6.14
N HIS A 190 2.91 11.73 -7.42
CA HIS A 190 2.21 12.64 -8.34
C HIS A 190 0.78 12.19 -8.64
N PHE A 191 0.24 11.23 -7.88
CA PHE A 191 -1.14 10.83 -8.09
C PHE A 191 -2.04 12.03 -7.76
N PRO A 192 -2.79 12.56 -8.76
CA PRO A 192 -3.45 13.84 -8.59
C PRO A 192 -4.45 13.77 -7.45
N GLN A 193 -4.27 14.64 -6.44
CA GLN A 193 -5.26 14.86 -5.38
C GLN A 193 -6.59 15.46 -5.92
N PHE A 194 -6.72 15.58 -7.24
CA PHE A 194 -7.83 16.20 -7.95
C PHE A 194 -9.09 15.35 -8.09
N ALA A 195 -9.15 14.16 -7.49
CA ALA A 195 -10.37 13.35 -7.52
C ALA A 195 -11.53 13.97 -6.69
N SER A 196 -11.32 15.10 -6.02
CA SER A 196 -12.39 15.78 -5.29
C SER A 196 -13.42 16.52 -6.17
N THR A 197 -13.17 16.63 -7.48
CA THR A 197 -14.01 17.50 -8.36
C THR A 197 -14.82 16.72 -9.40
N VAL A 198 -14.68 15.41 -9.56
CA VAL A 198 -15.23 14.70 -10.72
C VAL A 198 -16.54 13.95 -10.47
N TYR A 199 -16.96 13.75 -9.23
CA TYR A 199 -18.21 13.04 -8.97
C TYR A 199 -19.18 13.82 -8.08
N SER A 200 -19.73 14.91 -8.61
CA SER A 200 -21.07 15.33 -8.22
C SER A 200 -22.06 14.37 -8.91
N VAL A 201 -22.53 13.37 -8.19
CA VAL A 201 -23.66 12.56 -8.63
C VAL A 201 -24.84 13.49 -8.76
N PRO A 202 -25.50 13.61 -9.94
CA PRO A 202 -26.77 14.32 -10.04
C PRO A 202 -27.79 13.60 -9.16
N ARG A 203 -28.54 14.37 -8.37
CA ARG A 203 -29.65 13.88 -7.54
C ARG A 203 -30.80 13.39 -8.39
#